data_dcbec04efefa217400d49676366310af
#
_entry.id   dcbec04efefa217400d49676366310af
#
_cell.length_a   1.000
_cell.length_b   1.000
_cell.length_c   1.000
_cell.angle_alpha   90.00
_cell.angle_beta   90.00
_cell.angle_gamma   90.00
#
_symmetry.space_group_name_H-M   'P 1'
#
loop_
_entity.id
_entity.type
_entity.pdbx_description
1 polymer ?
#
loop_
_entity_poly.entity_id
_entity_poly.type
_entity_poly.pdbx_seq_one_letter_code
_entity_poly.pdbx_strand_id
1 'polypeptide(L)'
;SVARQFGRKWRLTETYGCTGWDFSFAGHKALGDWQIALGINLRCQHLSWYTMLGEAKRDYPASIFYQSPWWNAYKYVEDYFARIHLVMTQGEEVRDLLVIHPIESMWTVYKMPDWKNEEKKWEYSDEVKKLDEMFVKLCDTLLSSHIDFDYGDEEILSRLAKIQKKGNQTILKVNKAEYKTILVPPLYTIRSSTLEI
;
A
#
# COMPACT_ATOMS: atom_id res chain seq x y z
N SER A 1 5.02 4.23 1.60
CA SER A 1 5.80 5.39 1.16
C SER A 1 5.62 6.60 2.07
N VAL A 2 4.43 7.21 2.13
CA VAL A 2 4.19 8.45 2.89
C VAL A 2 4.57 8.30 4.37
N ALA A 3 4.18 7.22 5.03
CA ALA A 3 4.52 6.98 6.42
C ALA A 3 6.04 6.95 6.67
N ARG A 4 6.83 6.33 5.76
CA ARG A 4 8.29 6.32 5.81
C ARG A 4 8.85 7.74 5.59
N GLN A 5 8.37 8.46 4.57
CA GLN A 5 8.79 9.84 4.30
C GLN A 5 8.56 10.76 5.50
N PHE A 6 7.47 10.55 6.23
CA PHE A 6 7.17 11.31 7.45
C PHE A 6 7.77 10.73 8.74
N GLY A 7 8.60 9.68 8.64
CA GLY A 7 9.28 9.07 9.78
C GLY A 7 8.32 8.38 10.76
N ARG A 8 7.20 7.88 10.28
CA ARG A 8 6.25 7.13 11.11
C ARG A 8 6.73 5.69 11.28
N LYS A 9 6.94 5.29 12.52
CA LYS A 9 7.40 3.94 12.86
C LYS A 9 6.34 2.89 12.56
N TRP A 10 5.08 3.18 12.91
CA TRP A 10 3.97 2.24 12.77
C TRP A 10 3.19 2.50 11.48
N ARG A 11 2.96 1.43 10.73
CA ARG A 11 2.19 1.41 9.48
C ARG A 11 1.12 0.35 9.60
N LEU A 12 -0.05 0.79 10.02
CA LEU A 12 -1.19 -0.05 10.26
C LEU A 12 -1.99 -0.24 8.97
N THR A 13 -2.49 -1.45 8.76
CA THR A 13 -3.52 -1.75 7.77
C THR A 13 -4.65 -2.55 8.43
N GLU A 14 -5.89 -2.27 8.03
CA GLU A 14 -7.02 -3.15 8.29
C GLU A 14 -6.93 -4.36 7.37
N THR A 15 -7.06 -5.55 7.93
CA THR A 15 -6.84 -6.83 7.24
C THR A 15 -8.04 -7.74 7.36
N TYR A 16 -8.19 -8.66 6.40
CA TYR A 16 -9.15 -9.78 6.42
C TYR A 16 -10.62 -9.39 6.32
N GLY A 17 -10.92 -8.14 5.94
CA GLY A 17 -12.28 -7.73 5.61
C GLY A 17 -12.85 -8.52 4.43
N CYS A 18 -14.12 -8.88 4.48
CA CYS A 18 -14.84 -9.61 3.42
C CYS A 18 -14.26 -11.01 3.10
N THR A 19 -13.54 -11.64 4.02
CA THR A 19 -12.88 -12.93 3.77
C THR A 19 -13.75 -14.16 4.04
N GLY A 20 -14.86 -13.99 4.76
CA GLY A 20 -15.78 -15.09 5.07
C GLY A 20 -15.35 -15.96 6.26
N TRP A 21 -16.22 -16.93 6.64
CA TRP A 21 -16.03 -17.79 7.78
C TRP A 21 -15.05 -18.94 7.58
N ASP A 22 -14.72 -19.25 6.34
CA ASP A 22 -13.81 -20.33 5.93
C ASP A 22 -12.40 -19.85 5.63
N PHE A 23 -12.07 -18.61 5.96
CA PHE A 23 -10.74 -18.04 5.73
C PHE A 23 -9.67 -18.76 6.56
N SER A 24 -8.82 -19.52 5.88
CA SER A 24 -7.85 -20.41 6.50
C SER A 24 -6.64 -19.67 7.12
N PHE A 25 -5.90 -20.34 8.00
CA PHE A 25 -4.63 -19.81 8.54
C PHE A 25 -3.60 -19.58 7.44
N ALA A 26 -3.59 -20.39 6.38
CA ALA A 26 -2.76 -20.16 5.21
C ALA A 26 -3.13 -18.85 4.51
N GLY A 27 -4.42 -18.53 4.40
CA GLY A 27 -4.88 -17.24 3.87
C GLY A 27 -4.47 -16.07 4.76
N HIS A 28 -4.61 -16.19 6.08
CA HIS A 28 -4.13 -15.17 7.02
C HIS A 28 -2.65 -14.89 6.84
N LYS A 29 -1.85 -15.97 6.74
CA LYS A 29 -0.40 -15.85 6.56
C LYS A 29 -0.05 -15.22 5.22
N ALA A 30 -0.62 -15.71 4.11
CA ALA A 30 -0.31 -15.23 2.77
C ALA A 30 -0.61 -13.72 2.62
N LEU A 31 -1.79 -13.27 3.05
CA LEU A 31 -2.16 -11.85 3.00
C LEU A 31 -1.28 -10.99 3.92
N GLY A 32 -1.06 -11.45 5.15
CA GLY A 32 -0.23 -10.72 6.10
C GLY A 32 1.23 -10.62 5.66
N ASP A 33 1.83 -11.70 5.17
CA ASP A 33 3.20 -11.72 4.65
C ASP A 33 3.37 -10.78 3.46
N TRP A 34 2.40 -10.79 2.52
CA TRP A 34 2.40 -9.89 1.39
C TRP A 34 2.40 -8.42 1.83
N GLN A 35 1.53 -8.05 2.76
CA GLN A 35 1.48 -6.69 3.27
C GLN A 35 2.75 -6.29 4.04
N ILE A 36 3.32 -7.22 4.81
CA ILE A 36 4.57 -7.00 5.53
C ILE A 36 5.73 -6.79 4.55
N ALA A 37 5.80 -7.58 3.48
CA ALA A 37 6.80 -7.41 2.42
C ALA A 37 6.72 -6.03 1.76
N LEU A 38 5.52 -5.42 1.71
CA LEU A 38 5.30 -4.06 1.21
C LEU A 38 5.52 -2.96 2.29
N GLY A 39 5.89 -3.34 3.50
CA GLY A 39 6.28 -2.41 4.57
C GLY A 39 5.22 -2.15 5.64
N ILE A 40 4.10 -2.87 5.65
CA ILE A 40 3.14 -2.85 6.75
C ILE A 40 3.75 -3.59 7.96
N ASN A 41 3.69 -3.00 9.14
CA ASN A 41 4.27 -3.58 10.34
C ASN A 41 3.33 -3.59 11.55
N LEU A 42 2.05 -3.36 11.31
CA LEU A 42 0.99 -3.47 12.31
C LEU A 42 -0.32 -3.86 11.60
N ARG A 43 -0.91 -4.99 12.01
CA ARG A 43 -2.19 -5.46 11.51
C ARG A 43 -3.32 -5.00 12.43
N CYS A 44 -4.45 -4.66 11.85
CA CYS A 44 -5.73 -4.47 12.51
C CYS A 44 -6.75 -5.38 11.82
N GLN A 45 -7.08 -6.51 12.45
CA GLN A 45 -7.99 -7.47 11.84
C GLN A 45 -9.42 -6.92 11.81
N HIS A 46 -10.09 -7.05 10.70
CA HIS A 46 -11.51 -6.82 10.55
C HIS A 46 -12.26 -8.15 10.61
N LEU A 47 -12.87 -8.45 11.72
CA LEU A 47 -12.67 -8.03 13.10
C LEU A 47 -12.86 -9.25 14.01
N SER A 48 -12.55 -9.13 15.28
CA SER A 48 -13.00 -10.10 16.28
C SER A 48 -14.37 -9.69 16.82
N TRP A 49 -15.34 -10.58 16.72
CA TRP A 49 -16.72 -10.30 17.10
C TRP A 49 -16.89 -10.18 18.61
N TYR A 50 -17.68 -9.22 19.05
CA TYR A 50 -18.14 -9.16 20.44
C TYR A 50 -19.27 -10.16 20.69
N THR A 51 -20.19 -10.29 19.73
CA THR A 51 -21.35 -11.19 19.80
C THR A 51 -21.80 -11.59 18.39
N MET A 52 -22.43 -12.74 18.28
CA MET A 52 -23.08 -13.22 17.05
C MET A 52 -24.60 -12.94 17.02
N LEU A 53 -25.12 -12.14 17.94
CA LEU A 53 -26.54 -11.80 17.96
C LEU A 53 -26.93 -10.88 16.78
N GLY A 54 -28.15 -11.05 16.29
CA GLY A 54 -28.73 -10.21 15.27
C GLY A 54 -28.00 -10.26 13.94
N GLU A 55 -27.72 -9.11 13.36
CA GLU A 55 -27.06 -8.96 12.05
C GLU A 55 -25.54 -9.19 12.10
N ALA A 56 -24.92 -9.23 13.29
CA ALA A 56 -23.48 -9.40 13.41
C ALA A 56 -22.95 -10.60 12.62
N LYS A 57 -23.64 -11.76 12.66
CA LYS A 57 -23.25 -12.96 11.92
C LYS A 57 -23.41 -12.87 10.39
N ARG A 58 -24.07 -11.83 9.88
CA ARG A 58 -24.30 -11.60 8.44
C ARG A 58 -23.37 -10.57 7.86
N ASP A 59 -22.67 -9.83 8.71
CA ASP A 59 -21.65 -8.89 8.27
C ASP A 59 -20.42 -9.66 7.80
N TYR A 60 -19.48 -9.00 7.15
CA TYR A 60 -18.31 -9.60 6.50
C TYR A 60 -17.31 -10.19 7.52
N PRO A 61 -17.54 -11.41 8.02
CA PRO A 61 -16.69 -11.95 9.08
C PRO A 61 -15.33 -12.35 8.56
N ALA A 62 -14.30 -11.87 9.23
CA ALA A 62 -13.10 -12.68 9.36
C ALA A 62 -13.41 -13.76 10.41
N SER A 63 -12.95 -14.99 10.24
CA SER A 63 -13.25 -16.12 11.13
C SER A 63 -12.54 -16.05 12.50
N ILE A 64 -12.45 -14.86 13.08
CA ILE A 64 -11.76 -14.57 14.34
C ILE A 64 -12.79 -14.41 15.44
N PHE A 65 -13.25 -15.54 15.97
CA PHE A 65 -14.26 -15.53 17.00
C PHE A 65 -14.20 -16.80 17.87
N TYR A 66 -14.49 -16.68 19.17
CA TYR A 66 -14.35 -17.78 20.13
C TYR A 66 -15.24 -19.01 19.83
N GLN A 67 -16.32 -18.85 19.07
CA GLN A 67 -17.17 -19.94 18.63
C GLN A 67 -16.69 -20.61 17.33
N SER A 68 -15.64 -20.11 16.70
CA SER A 68 -15.02 -20.77 15.56
C SER A 68 -14.31 -22.05 16.02
N PRO A 69 -14.42 -23.16 15.27
CA PRO A 69 -13.81 -24.44 15.66
C PRO A 69 -12.30 -24.38 15.87
N TRP A 70 -11.62 -23.47 15.21
CA TRP A 70 -10.17 -23.27 15.27
C TRP A 70 -9.72 -22.13 16.21
N TRP A 71 -10.63 -21.58 17.01
CA TRP A 71 -10.30 -20.45 17.88
C TRP A 71 -9.09 -20.70 18.77
N ASN A 72 -9.00 -21.87 19.40
CA ASN A 72 -7.89 -22.23 20.28
C ASN A 72 -6.55 -22.29 19.56
N ALA A 73 -6.55 -22.55 18.24
CA ALA A 73 -5.37 -22.57 17.41
C ALA A 73 -5.02 -21.19 16.80
N TYR A 74 -5.92 -20.21 16.88
CA TYR A 74 -5.70 -18.88 16.29
C TYR A 74 -4.48 -18.16 16.89
N LYS A 75 -4.11 -18.47 18.12
CA LYS A 75 -2.87 -17.97 18.74
C LYS A 75 -1.61 -18.22 17.91
N TYR A 76 -1.56 -19.28 17.10
CA TYR A 76 -0.39 -19.54 16.24
C TYR A 76 -0.22 -18.47 15.17
N VAL A 77 -1.31 -17.96 14.63
CA VAL A 77 -1.31 -16.84 13.68
C VAL A 77 -0.83 -15.57 14.39
N GLU A 78 -1.35 -15.27 15.57
CA GLU A 78 -0.98 -14.09 16.33
C GLU A 78 0.48 -14.14 16.82
N ASP A 79 0.95 -15.27 17.32
CA ASP A 79 2.34 -15.46 17.74
C ASP A 79 3.31 -15.29 16.57
N TYR A 80 2.94 -15.79 15.39
CA TYR A 80 3.73 -15.62 14.17
C TYR A 80 3.89 -14.13 13.83
N PHE A 81 2.77 -13.41 13.71
CA PHE A 81 2.80 -12.01 13.34
C PHE A 81 3.38 -11.09 14.41
N ALA A 82 3.20 -11.42 15.69
CA ALA A 82 3.87 -10.69 16.78
C ALA A 82 5.39 -10.71 16.63
N ARG A 83 5.98 -11.87 16.27
CA ARG A 83 7.41 -12.01 16.03
C ARG A 83 7.87 -11.26 14.79
N ILE A 84 7.14 -11.40 13.67
CA ILE A 84 7.48 -10.71 12.41
C ILE A 84 7.38 -9.19 12.58
N HIS A 85 6.30 -8.70 13.20
CA HIS A 85 6.15 -7.26 13.43
C HIS A 85 7.25 -6.71 14.34
N LEU A 86 7.66 -7.46 15.37
CA LEU A 86 8.78 -7.04 16.20
C LEU A 86 10.05 -6.86 15.35
N VAL A 87 10.39 -7.83 14.51
CA VAL A 87 11.57 -7.76 13.63
C VAL A 87 11.45 -6.58 12.67
N MET A 88 10.29 -6.41 12.01
CA MET A 88 10.07 -5.37 11.02
C MET A 88 9.99 -3.94 11.59
N THR A 89 9.95 -3.81 12.92
CA THR A 89 10.01 -2.51 13.60
C THR A 89 11.41 -2.15 14.10
N GLN A 90 12.40 -3.03 13.88
CA GLN A 90 13.80 -2.75 14.19
C GLN A 90 14.52 -2.21 12.95
N GLY A 91 15.48 -1.33 13.20
CA GLY A 91 16.28 -0.73 12.13
C GLY A 91 15.54 0.30 11.27
N GLU A 92 16.15 0.62 10.15
CA GLU A 92 15.63 1.57 9.16
C GLU A 92 15.57 0.90 7.78
N GLU A 93 14.49 1.15 7.05
CA GLU A 93 14.33 0.64 5.69
C GLU A 93 15.25 1.39 4.72
N VAL A 94 15.95 0.66 3.88
CA VAL A 94 16.76 1.22 2.79
C VAL A 94 16.02 1.08 1.48
N ARG A 95 15.58 2.20 0.92
CA ARG A 95 14.92 2.29 -0.39
C ARG A 95 15.55 3.44 -1.15
N ASP A 96 16.35 3.10 -2.14
CA ASP A 96 17.11 4.07 -2.93
C ASP A 96 16.31 4.66 -4.10
N LEU A 97 15.21 4.01 -4.49
CA LEU A 97 14.37 4.38 -5.63
C LEU A 97 13.10 5.10 -5.19
N LEU A 98 12.84 6.25 -5.79
CA LEU A 98 11.56 6.96 -5.75
C LEU A 98 10.88 6.83 -7.10
N VAL A 99 9.64 6.37 -7.15
CA VAL A 99 8.80 6.35 -8.35
C VAL A 99 7.80 7.49 -8.25
N ILE A 100 7.77 8.38 -9.24
CA ILE A 100 6.76 9.45 -9.28
C ILE A 100 5.37 8.82 -9.41
N HIS A 101 4.45 9.20 -8.53
CA HIS A 101 3.09 8.68 -8.55
C HIS A 101 2.27 9.38 -9.64
N PRO A 102 1.72 8.67 -10.64
CA PRO A 102 1.07 9.29 -11.81
C PRO A 102 -0.36 9.78 -11.55
N ILE A 103 -0.71 10.08 -10.29
CA ILE A 103 -2.11 10.39 -9.91
C ILE A 103 -2.63 11.65 -10.59
N GLU A 104 -1.80 12.69 -10.76
CA GLU A 104 -2.24 13.91 -11.42
C GLU A 104 -2.50 13.70 -12.91
N SER A 105 -1.72 12.82 -13.55
CA SER A 105 -2.03 12.37 -14.92
C SER A 105 -3.35 11.61 -14.98
N MET A 106 -3.63 10.76 -13.99
CA MET A 106 -4.92 10.06 -13.90
C MET A 106 -6.08 11.05 -13.77
N TRP A 107 -5.95 12.10 -12.96
CA TRP A 107 -7.00 13.12 -12.81
C TRP A 107 -7.29 13.88 -14.10
N THR A 108 -6.34 14.02 -15.02
CA THR A 108 -6.60 14.70 -16.31
C THR A 108 -7.46 13.89 -17.25
N VAL A 109 -7.47 12.56 -17.14
CA VAL A 109 -8.19 11.65 -18.04
C VAL A 109 -9.37 10.96 -17.38
N TYR A 110 -9.41 10.91 -16.04
CA TYR A 110 -10.50 10.27 -15.31
C TYR A 110 -11.77 11.11 -15.37
N LYS A 111 -12.84 10.48 -15.82
CA LYS A 111 -14.20 11.05 -15.78
C LYS A 111 -15.06 10.14 -14.93
N MET A 112 -15.77 10.72 -13.96
CA MET A 112 -16.71 9.95 -13.15
C MET A 112 -17.81 9.39 -14.06
N PRO A 113 -18.11 8.09 -14.00
CA PRO A 113 -19.20 7.48 -14.75
C PRO A 113 -20.53 8.15 -14.41
N ASP A 114 -21.41 8.27 -15.41
CA ASP A 114 -22.76 8.80 -15.18
C ASP A 114 -23.61 7.74 -14.46
N TRP A 115 -23.67 7.84 -13.14
CA TRP A 115 -24.40 6.92 -12.27
C TRP A 115 -25.94 6.96 -12.46
N LYS A 116 -26.45 7.97 -13.17
CA LYS A 116 -27.89 8.08 -13.47
C LYS A 116 -28.30 7.22 -14.67
N ASN A 117 -27.36 6.68 -15.40
CA ASN A 117 -27.62 5.87 -16.57
C ASN A 117 -27.40 4.38 -16.25
N GLU A 118 -28.44 3.71 -15.75
CA GLU A 118 -28.43 2.30 -15.37
C GLU A 118 -28.03 1.33 -16.51
N GLU A 119 -28.17 1.75 -17.77
CA GLU A 119 -27.78 0.95 -18.94
C GLU A 119 -26.28 1.01 -19.24
N LYS A 120 -25.56 2.01 -18.73
CA LYS A 120 -24.10 2.11 -18.91
C LYS A 120 -23.39 1.36 -17.81
N LYS A 121 -22.79 0.22 -18.16
CA LYS A 121 -21.77 -0.42 -17.34
C LYS A 121 -20.68 0.60 -16.98
N TRP A 122 -20.15 0.50 -15.75
CA TRP A 122 -19.00 1.27 -15.29
C TRP A 122 -17.79 0.94 -16.17
N GLU A 123 -17.60 1.69 -17.25
CA GLU A 123 -16.43 1.52 -18.11
C GLU A 123 -15.55 2.75 -18.03
N TYR A 124 -14.30 2.53 -17.70
CA TYR A 124 -13.27 3.55 -17.80
C TYR A 124 -12.83 3.74 -19.24
N SER A 125 -12.39 4.95 -19.59
CA SER A 125 -11.80 5.21 -20.91
C SER A 125 -10.53 4.39 -21.13
N ASP A 126 -10.15 4.19 -22.38
CA ASP A 126 -8.96 3.42 -22.72
C ASP A 126 -7.68 4.09 -22.20
N GLU A 127 -7.66 5.43 -22.11
CA GLU A 127 -6.54 6.18 -21.51
C GLU A 127 -6.40 5.86 -20.02
N VAL A 128 -7.50 5.81 -19.27
CA VAL A 128 -7.50 5.43 -17.84
C VAL A 128 -6.99 4.01 -17.67
N LYS A 129 -7.55 3.05 -18.42
CA LYS A 129 -7.14 1.64 -18.38
C LYS A 129 -5.64 1.50 -18.69
N LYS A 130 -5.18 2.14 -19.76
CA LYS A 130 -3.78 2.07 -20.18
C LYS A 130 -2.82 2.65 -19.13
N LEU A 131 -3.16 3.78 -18.51
CA LEU A 131 -2.33 4.38 -17.48
C LEU A 131 -2.25 3.49 -16.24
N ASP A 132 -3.38 2.92 -15.82
CA ASP A 132 -3.47 1.99 -14.70
C ASP A 132 -2.65 0.71 -14.96
N GLU A 133 -2.87 0.06 -16.11
CA GLU A 133 -2.13 -1.15 -16.51
C GLU A 133 -0.62 -0.93 -16.54
N MET A 134 -0.18 0.21 -17.09
CA MET A 134 1.25 0.55 -17.14
C MET A 134 1.83 0.77 -15.74
N PHE A 135 1.08 1.41 -14.85
CA PHE A 135 1.50 1.65 -13.47
C PHE A 135 1.58 0.35 -12.67
N VAL A 136 0.57 -0.51 -12.76
CA VAL A 136 0.57 -1.85 -12.15
C VAL A 136 1.74 -2.69 -12.67
N LYS A 137 1.94 -2.72 -13.99
CA LYS A 137 3.05 -3.46 -14.61
C LYS A 137 4.42 -2.97 -14.15
N LEU A 138 4.59 -1.66 -13.99
CA LEU A 138 5.83 -1.10 -13.44
C LEU A 138 6.07 -1.59 -12.01
N CYS A 139 5.05 -1.53 -11.15
CA CYS A 139 5.10 -2.03 -9.79
C CYS A 139 5.51 -3.50 -9.73
N ASP A 140 4.82 -4.36 -10.50
CA ASP A 140 5.11 -5.78 -10.59
C ASP A 140 6.54 -6.06 -11.09
N THR A 141 7.00 -5.26 -12.06
CA THR A 141 8.36 -5.39 -12.61
C THR A 141 9.42 -5.07 -11.55
N LEU A 142 9.24 -4.01 -10.79
CA LEU A 142 10.16 -3.62 -9.73
C LEU A 142 10.18 -4.67 -8.61
N LEU A 143 9.01 -5.09 -8.13
CA LEU A 143 8.89 -6.09 -7.06
C LEU A 143 9.44 -7.45 -7.48
N SER A 144 9.14 -7.92 -8.68
CA SER A 144 9.67 -9.20 -9.21
C SER A 144 11.19 -9.17 -9.45
N SER A 145 11.75 -7.98 -9.62
CA SER A 145 13.19 -7.74 -9.73
C SER A 145 13.87 -7.50 -8.36
N HIS A 146 13.14 -7.67 -7.26
CA HIS A 146 13.63 -7.41 -5.88
C HIS A 146 14.12 -5.97 -5.68
N ILE A 147 13.53 -5.02 -6.38
CA ILE A 147 13.84 -3.59 -6.23
C ILE A 147 12.80 -2.98 -5.30
N ASP A 148 13.24 -2.55 -4.14
CA ASP A 148 12.42 -1.83 -3.17
C ASP A 148 12.33 -0.35 -3.54
N PHE A 149 11.16 0.25 -3.39
CA PHE A 149 10.91 1.63 -3.80
C PHE A 149 9.83 2.31 -2.94
N ASP A 150 9.81 3.63 -2.99
CA ASP A 150 8.70 4.45 -2.51
C ASP A 150 8.04 5.19 -3.67
N TYR A 151 6.78 5.55 -3.50
CA TYR A 151 6.10 6.50 -4.37
C TYR A 151 6.34 7.93 -3.91
N GLY A 152 6.58 8.84 -4.87
CA GLY A 152 6.67 10.27 -4.67
C GLY A 152 5.41 10.98 -5.16
N ASP A 153 4.65 11.54 -4.23
CA ASP A 153 3.55 12.44 -4.55
C ASP A 153 4.11 13.83 -4.90
N GLU A 154 3.71 14.39 -6.04
CA GLU A 154 4.29 15.65 -6.55
C GLU A 154 3.97 16.86 -5.64
N GLU A 155 2.82 16.83 -4.94
CA GLU A 155 2.49 17.86 -3.97
C GLU A 155 3.43 17.78 -2.74
N ILE A 156 3.68 16.58 -2.23
CA ILE A 156 4.63 16.36 -1.14
C ILE A 156 6.05 16.76 -1.58
N LEU A 157 6.45 16.38 -2.80
CA LEU A 157 7.76 16.73 -3.34
C LEU A 157 7.94 18.24 -3.43
N SER A 158 6.97 18.98 -3.94
CA SER A 158 7.04 20.44 -4.06
C SER A 158 7.31 21.17 -2.75
N ARG A 159 6.86 20.61 -1.63
CA ARG A 159 7.04 21.20 -0.30
C ARG A 159 8.25 20.68 0.46
N LEU A 160 8.59 19.41 0.31
CA LEU A 160 9.50 18.70 1.22
C LEU A 160 10.73 18.13 0.53
N ALA A 161 10.79 18.10 -0.80
CA ALA A 161 11.94 17.60 -1.53
C ALA A 161 13.11 18.61 -1.50
N LYS A 162 14.31 18.09 -1.33
CA LYS A 162 15.55 18.88 -1.37
C LYS A 162 16.67 18.04 -1.95
N ILE A 163 17.41 18.59 -2.89
CA ILE A 163 18.65 18.00 -3.37
C ILE A 163 19.77 18.25 -2.36
N GLN A 164 20.48 17.21 -1.99
CA GLN A 164 21.62 17.28 -1.07
C GLN A 164 22.82 16.52 -1.64
N LYS A 165 24.02 16.98 -1.33
CA LYS A 165 25.26 16.24 -1.59
C LYS A 165 25.65 15.47 -0.32
N LYS A 166 25.90 14.17 -0.47
CA LYS A 166 26.37 13.28 0.61
C LYS A 166 27.66 12.60 0.14
N GLY A 167 28.79 13.19 0.47
CA GLY A 167 30.08 12.84 -0.14
C GLY A 167 30.08 13.14 -1.64
N ASN A 168 30.36 12.13 -2.45
CA ASN A 168 30.38 12.24 -3.91
C ASN A 168 29.02 11.93 -4.58
N GLN A 169 27.98 11.65 -3.79
CA GLN A 169 26.64 11.32 -4.31
C GLN A 169 25.70 12.51 -4.18
N THR A 170 24.87 12.69 -5.19
CA THR A 170 23.69 13.57 -5.11
C THR A 170 22.50 12.71 -4.70
N ILE A 171 21.77 13.13 -3.70
CA ILE A 171 20.58 12.45 -3.18
C ILE A 171 19.38 13.39 -3.19
N LEU A 172 18.20 12.83 -3.42
CA LEU A 172 16.94 13.50 -3.18
C LEU A 172 16.48 13.15 -1.76
N LYS A 173 16.37 14.16 -0.92
CA LYS A 173 15.78 14.00 0.41
C LYS A 173 14.33 14.49 0.38
N VAL A 174 13.41 13.61 0.77
CA VAL A 174 11.99 13.94 0.95
C VAL A 174 11.66 13.79 2.43
N ASN A 175 11.66 14.90 3.13
CA ASN A 175 11.51 15.01 4.58
C ASN A 175 12.49 14.09 5.35
N LYS A 176 12.10 12.88 5.75
CA LYS A 176 12.96 11.91 6.48
C LYS A 176 13.57 10.84 5.58
N ALA A 177 13.05 10.63 4.39
CA ALA A 177 13.53 9.62 3.46
C ALA A 177 14.56 10.18 2.48
N GLU A 178 15.51 9.33 2.06
CA GLU A 178 16.56 9.67 1.09
C GLU A 178 16.51 8.70 -0.09
N TYR A 179 16.71 9.22 -1.31
CA TYR A 179 16.67 8.48 -2.55
C TYR A 179 17.87 8.83 -3.43
N LYS A 180 18.39 7.84 -4.15
CA LYS A 180 19.50 7.99 -5.10
C LYS A 180 19.03 8.04 -6.56
N THR A 181 17.85 7.47 -6.79
CA THR A 181 17.30 7.35 -8.16
C THR A 181 15.85 7.78 -8.13
N ILE A 182 15.45 8.51 -9.14
CA ILE A 182 14.07 8.89 -9.41
C ILE A 182 13.65 8.19 -10.70
N LEU A 183 12.54 7.46 -10.66
CA LEU A 183 11.91 6.88 -11.82
C LEU A 183 10.64 7.64 -12.15
N VAL A 184 10.58 8.18 -13.35
CA VAL A 184 9.40 8.85 -13.91
C VAL A 184 8.67 7.83 -14.77
N PRO A 185 7.47 7.36 -14.35
CA PRO A 185 6.67 6.44 -15.17
C PRO A 185 6.09 7.19 -16.37
N PRO A 186 5.41 6.50 -17.30
CA PRO A 186 4.62 7.18 -18.31
C PRO A 186 3.58 8.10 -17.68
N LEU A 187 3.60 9.38 -18.08
CA LEU A 187 2.77 10.46 -17.55
C LEU A 187 2.11 11.23 -18.69
N TYR A 188 0.96 11.85 -18.45
CA TYR A 188 0.36 12.87 -19.32
C TYR A 188 0.73 14.29 -18.85
N THR A 189 0.96 14.45 -17.56
CA THR A 189 1.36 15.73 -16.97
C THR A 189 2.35 15.50 -15.82
N ILE A 190 3.19 16.49 -15.58
CA ILE A 190 4.13 16.56 -14.47
C ILE A 190 4.22 18.02 -14.01
N ARG A 191 4.35 18.26 -12.72
CA ARG A 191 4.50 19.62 -12.19
C ARG A 191 5.84 20.23 -12.57
N SER A 192 5.86 21.54 -12.85
CA SER A 192 7.12 22.29 -13.06
C SER A 192 8.06 22.15 -11.87
N SER A 193 7.52 22.20 -10.64
CA SER A 193 8.32 22.01 -9.43
C SER A 193 8.96 20.62 -9.33
N THR A 194 8.37 19.58 -9.93
CA THR A 194 8.97 18.24 -9.98
C THR A 194 10.10 18.17 -11.00
N LEU A 195 10.00 18.94 -12.10
CA LEU A 195 11.06 19.02 -13.11
C LEU A 195 12.28 19.83 -12.64
N GLU A 196 12.12 20.70 -11.65
CA GLU A 196 13.18 21.51 -11.06
C GLU A 196 14.01 20.76 -9.99
N ILE A 197 13.52 19.58 -9.57
CA ILE A 197 14.18 18.68 -8.63
C ILE A 197 15.19 17.78 -9.36
#